data_c77a7339e05242b2e4c70818d87d4986
#
_entry.id   c77a7339e05242b2e4c70818d87d4986
#
_cell.length_a   1.000
_cell.length_b   1.000
_cell.length_c   1.000
_cell.angle_alpha   90.00
_cell.angle_beta   90.00
_cell.angle_gamma   90.00
#
_symmetry.space_group_name_H-M   'P 1'
#
loop_
_entity.id
_entity.type
_entity.pdbx_description
1 polymer ?
#
loop_
_entity_poly.entity_id
_entity_poly.type
_entity_poly.pdbx_seq_one_letter_code
_entity_poly.pdbx_strand_id
1 'polypeptide(L)'
;MPALNYRRGEAVIAGQKNAAAEQAGYPKGCIPVMPVADHEAGGGAREAVVDADVWRYAAEGKPLLAESLGAMERASEEGALLDVGPHVPITNGLSLAVASEFGANRVWLSPELTLRQIESVAKDAPVELGVLLIGAQELMVTEHCMLMSQGPCDENCAVCPRRKSPHALLDRKGYEFPVVTDAMGRSHLYNAVETDIAPAMPDLLAAGISSYMVDATLMNAEETAHAVGRAIRALHVAQNDGNAIAKMPNTTSGHLYRGVS
;
A
#
# COMPACT_ATOMS: atom_id res chain seq x y z
N MET A 1 -2.63 9.60 -8.52
CA MET A 1 -2.80 10.46 -7.34
C MET A 1 -1.92 9.94 -6.22
N PRO A 2 -1.26 10.79 -5.42
CA PRO A 2 -0.52 10.30 -4.26
C PRO A 2 -1.48 9.72 -3.24
N ALA A 3 -1.23 8.49 -2.82
CA ALA A 3 -1.99 7.87 -1.74
C ALA A 3 -1.51 8.42 -0.39
N LEU A 4 -2.45 8.75 0.48
CA LEU A 4 -2.14 9.17 1.84
C LEU A 4 -1.95 7.90 2.68
N ASN A 5 -0.70 7.57 3.01
CA ASN A 5 -0.40 6.37 3.76
C ASN A 5 -0.69 6.55 5.25
N TYR A 6 -1.84 6.06 5.68
CA TYR A 6 -2.27 6.07 7.08
C TYR A 6 -1.31 5.31 8.02
N ARG A 7 -0.60 4.30 7.53
CA ARG A 7 0.37 3.54 8.33
C ARG A 7 1.48 4.41 8.91
N ARG A 8 1.80 5.51 8.24
CA ARG A 8 2.71 6.54 8.75
C ARG A 8 2.01 7.61 9.57
N GLY A 9 0.80 7.43 10.02
CA GLY A 9 -0.07 8.34 10.79
C GLY A 9 0.36 9.79 10.94
N GLU A 10 1.65 10.02 11.08
CA GLU A 10 2.24 11.36 11.22
C GLU A 10 2.17 12.19 9.93
N ALA A 11 2.32 11.59 8.75
CA ALA A 11 2.21 12.32 7.50
C ALA A 11 0.76 12.72 7.22
N VAL A 12 -0.16 11.83 7.56
CA VAL A 12 -1.61 12.11 7.51
C VAL A 12 -1.99 13.15 8.54
N ILE A 13 -1.59 12.95 9.79
CA ILE A 13 -1.91 13.86 10.91
C ILE A 13 -1.17 15.19 10.78
N ALA A 14 0.08 15.22 10.35
CA ALA A 14 0.83 16.46 10.15
C ALA A 14 0.28 17.30 9.00
N GLY A 15 -0.11 16.67 7.88
CA GLY A 15 -0.78 17.35 6.77
C GLY A 15 -2.16 17.89 7.16
N GLN A 16 -2.83 17.26 8.10
CA GLN A 16 -4.18 17.59 8.54
C GLN A 16 -4.23 18.61 9.67
N LYS A 17 -3.21 18.67 10.50
CA LYS A 17 -3.07 19.73 11.52
C LYS A 17 -2.83 21.12 10.90
N ASN A 18 -2.65 21.18 9.60
CA ASN A 18 -2.75 22.41 8.87
C ASN A 18 -4.24 22.83 8.86
N ALA A 19 -4.59 23.89 9.55
CA ALA A 19 -5.98 24.37 9.73
C ALA A 19 -6.75 24.50 8.40
N ALA A 20 -6.05 24.76 7.30
CA ALA A 20 -6.63 24.81 5.96
C ALA A 20 -7.01 23.42 5.45
N ALA A 21 -6.26 22.36 5.79
CA ALA A 21 -6.58 20.99 5.42
C ALA A 21 -7.73 20.42 6.27
N GLU A 22 -7.81 20.81 7.56
CA GLU A 22 -8.94 20.44 8.42
C GLU A 22 -10.24 21.06 7.95
N GLN A 23 -10.22 22.32 7.51
CA GLN A 23 -11.40 23.00 6.94
C GLN A 23 -11.79 22.45 5.55
N ALA A 24 -10.83 22.03 4.75
CA ALA A 24 -11.05 21.43 3.45
C ALA A 24 -11.42 19.94 3.52
N GLY A 25 -11.29 19.33 4.68
CA GLY A 25 -11.45 17.89 4.90
C GLY A 25 -10.31 17.10 4.28
N TYR A 26 -10.51 16.62 3.11
CA TYR A 26 -9.60 15.73 2.39
C TYR A 26 -8.47 16.48 1.67
N PRO A 27 -7.19 16.12 1.85
CA PRO A 27 -6.10 16.76 1.13
C PRO A 27 -6.27 16.60 -0.38
N LYS A 28 -6.24 17.71 -1.11
CA LYS A 28 -6.45 17.70 -2.55
C LYS A 28 -5.43 16.81 -3.27
N GLY A 29 -5.93 15.87 -4.06
CA GLY A 29 -5.11 14.96 -4.85
C GLY A 29 -4.55 13.76 -4.09
N CYS A 30 -4.99 13.52 -2.85
CA CYS A 30 -4.62 12.34 -2.07
C CYS A 30 -5.81 11.37 -1.94
N ILE A 31 -5.49 10.10 -1.75
CA ILE A 31 -6.44 9.04 -1.46
C ILE A 31 -6.10 8.49 -0.06
N PRO A 32 -7.04 8.46 0.91
CA PRO A 32 -6.78 7.79 2.18
C PRO A 32 -6.63 6.29 1.96
N VAL A 33 -5.61 5.72 2.59
CA VAL A 33 -5.39 4.28 2.63
C VAL A 33 -5.82 3.80 4.00
N MET A 34 -6.85 2.94 4.05
CA MET A 34 -7.32 2.36 5.30
C MET A 34 -6.32 1.35 5.85
N PRO A 35 -6.23 1.18 7.16
CA PRO A 35 -5.30 0.23 7.75
C PRO A 35 -5.66 -1.21 7.37
N VAL A 36 -4.64 -2.05 7.22
CA VAL A 36 -4.81 -3.49 6.96
C VAL A 36 -5.54 -4.17 8.12
N ALA A 37 -5.22 -3.78 9.36
CA ALA A 37 -5.92 -4.19 10.56
C ALA A 37 -6.63 -2.97 11.14
N ASP A 38 -7.95 -2.96 11.02
CA ASP A 38 -8.84 -1.96 11.62
C ASP A 38 -9.55 -2.63 12.78
N HIS A 39 -9.52 -2.00 13.95
CA HIS A 39 -10.24 -2.48 15.12
C HIS A 39 -11.49 -1.65 15.31
N GLU A 40 -12.61 -2.31 15.50
CA GLU A 40 -13.80 -1.64 16.00
C GLU A 40 -13.48 -0.94 17.31
N ALA A 41 -13.96 0.29 17.48
CA ALA A 41 -13.70 1.10 18.66
C ALA A 41 -14.18 0.38 19.93
N GLY A 42 -13.30 -0.42 20.51
CA GLY A 42 -13.55 -1.30 21.68
C GLY A 42 -13.13 -0.71 23.00
N GLY A 43 -13.00 0.60 23.11
CA GLY A 43 -12.88 1.29 24.41
C GLY A 43 -11.49 1.40 25.01
N GLY A 44 -10.42 1.15 24.26
CA GLY A 44 -9.04 1.42 24.70
C GLY A 44 -8.60 2.84 24.33
N ALA A 45 -7.80 3.49 25.19
CA ALA A 45 -7.27 4.82 24.91
C ALA A 45 -6.41 4.92 23.63
N ARG A 46 -5.93 3.80 23.12
CA ARG A 46 -5.19 3.68 21.86
C ARG A 46 -6.09 3.81 20.64
N GLU A 47 -7.30 3.27 20.71
CA GLU A 47 -8.25 3.17 19.60
C GLU A 47 -8.94 4.50 19.31
N ALA A 48 -9.25 5.26 20.36
CA ALA A 48 -10.06 6.48 20.24
C ALA A 48 -9.37 7.64 19.49
N VAL A 49 -8.04 7.62 19.32
CA VAL A 49 -7.29 8.76 18.79
C VAL A 49 -7.09 8.68 17.27
N VAL A 50 -7.14 7.50 16.68
CA VAL A 50 -6.73 7.29 15.28
C VAL A 50 -7.89 6.87 14.38
N ASP A 51 -8.76 5.98 14.82
CA ASP A 51 -9.80 5.40 13.96
C ASP A 51 -10.94 6.38 13.63
N ALA A 52 -11.33 7.21 14.57
CA ALA A 52 -12.33 8.26 14.32
C ALA A 52 -11.88 9.28 13.27
N ASP A 53 -10.57 9.44 13.09
CA ASP A 53 -10.02 10.47 12.20
C ASP A 53 -9.90 10.03 10.74
N VAL A 54 -9.72 8.74 10.46
CA VAL A 54 -9.56 8.27 9.07
C VAL A 54 -10.89 8.19 8.36
N TRP A 55 -11.90 7.61 9.01
CA TRP A 55 -13.22 7.44 8.41
C TRP A 55 -13.96 8.76 8.15
N ARG A 56 -13.58 9.85 8.79
CA ARG A 56 -14.11 11.20 8.45
C ARG A 56 -13.77 11.63 7.01
N TYR A 57 -12.79 10.98 6.36
CA TYR A 57 -12.46 11.23 4.97
C TYR A 57 -13.22 10.34 4.00
N ALA A 58 -13.83 9.26 4.49
CA ALA A 58 -14.76 8.48 3.70
C ALA A 58 -16.05 9.32 3.49
N ALA A 59 -16.40 9.52 2.24
CA ALA A 59 -17.60 10.27 1.89
C ALA A 59 -18.03 9.88 0.49
N GLU A 60 -19.31 10.09 0.20
CA GLU A 60 -19.88 9.82 -1.11
C GLU A 60 -19.07 10.47 -2.24
N GLY A 61 -18.67 9.66 -3.22
CA GLY A 61 -17.90 10.06 -4.39
C GLY A 61 -16.43 10.46 -4.10
N LYS A 62 -15.92 10.26 -2.88
CA LYS A 62 -14.51 10.51 -2.55
C LYS A 62 -13.69 9.23 -2.68
N PRO A 63 -12.48 9.31 -3.27
CA PRO A 63 -11.64 8.12 -3.42
C PRO A 63 -11.10 7.64 -2.07
N LEU A 64 -11.11 6.32 -1.87
CA LEU A 64 -10.61 5.63 -0.69
C LEU A 64 -10.01 4.29 -1.10
N LEU A 65 -8.87 3.90 -0.53
CA LEU A 65 -8.26 2.60 -0.74
C LEU A 65 -8.46 1.75 0.51
N ALA A 66 -9.22 0.66 0.36
CA ALA A 66 -9.50 -0.30 1.43
C ALA A 66 -8.48 -1.45 1.41
N GLU A 67 -7.88 -1.76 2.56
CA GLU A 67 -6.88 -2.82 2.72
C GLU A 67 -7.42 -4.02 3.51
N SER A 68 -8.73 -4.04 3.81
CA SER A 68 -9.43 -5.14 4.47
C SER A 68 -10.87 -5.26 3.97
N LEU A 69 -11.50 -6.43 4.18
CA LEU A 69 -12.90 -6.65 3.81
C LEU A 69 -13.86 -5.72 4.58
N GLY A 70 -13.61 -5.50 5.88
CA GLY A 70 -14.42 -4.58 6.67
C GLY A 70 -14.34 -3.14 6.18
N ALA A 71 -13.13 -2.71 5.74
CA ALA A 71 -12.96 -1.40 5.13
C ALA A 71 -13.65 -1.30 3.76
N MET A 72 -13.69 -2.38 2.97
CA MET A 72 -14.42 -2.42 1.70
C MET A 72 -15.93 -2.26 1.92
N GLU A 73 -16.50 -3.03 2.85
CA GLU A 73 -17.92 -2.97 3.19
C GLU A 73 -18.29 -1.56 3.62
N ARG A 74 -17.59 -1.01 4.60
CA ARG A 74 -17.88 0.33 5.11
C ARG A 74 -17.70 1.41 4.04
N ALA A 75 -16.66 1.33 3.20
CA ALA A 75 -16.48 2.27 2.10
C ALA A 75 -17.63 2.22 1.07
N SER A 76 -18.13 1.02 0.80
CA SER A 76 -19.31 0.81 -0.05
C SER A 76 -20.58 1.43 0.56
N GLU A 77 -20.81 1.23 1.86
CA GLU A 77 -21.93 1.83 2.58
C GLU A 77 -21.88 3.36 2.62
N GLU A 78 -20.70 3.95 2.77
CA GLU A 78 -20.46 5.39 2.75
C GLU A 78 -20.54 5.98 1.33
N GLY A 79 -20.69 5.15 0.29
CA GLY A 79 -20.71 5.57 -1.12
C GLY A 79 -19.39 6.16 -1.62
N ALA A 80 -18.27 5.75 -1.02
CA ALA A 80 -16.95 6.20 -1.44
C ALA A 80 -16.58 5.63 -2.83
N LEU A 81 -15.70 6.32 -3.56
CA LEU A 81 -15.08 5.78 -4.76
C LEU A 81 -14.01 4.78 -4.33
N LEU A 82 -14.41 3.50 -4.26
CA LEU A 82 -13.63 2.44 -3.64
C LEU A 82 -12.51 1.92 -4.57
N ASP A 83 -11.26 2.04 -4.12
CA ASP A 83 -10.15 1.22 -4.59
C ASP A 83 -9.86 0.12 -3.56
N VAL A 84 -9.57 -1.09 -4.02
CA VAL A 84 -9.23 -2.25 -3.17
C VAL A 84 -7.73 -2.47 -3.20
N GLY A 85 -7.09 -2.48 -2.03
CA GLY A 85 -5.64 -2.56 -1.88
C GLY A 85 -5.10 -4.00 -1.96
N PRO A 86 -3.78 -4.14 -2.11
CA PRO A 86 -3.13 -5.43 -2.35
C PRO A 86 -3.16 -6.39 -1.15
N HIS A 87 -3.50 -5.91 0.07
CA HIS A 87 -3.67 -6.76 1.24
C HIS A 87 -5.02 -7.48 1.28
N VAL A 88 -5.99 -7.05 0.47
CA VAL A 88 -7.18 -7.85 0.22
C VAL A 88 -6.80 -8.92 -0.80
N PRO A 89 -6.93 -10.23 -0.46
CA PRO A 89 -6.36 -11.31 -1.28
C PRO A 89 -7.19 -11.60 -2.53
N ILE A 90 -7.20 -10.66 -3.47
CA ILE A 90 -7.82 -10.84 -4.79
C ILE A 90 -6.85 -11.62 -5.69
N THR A 91 -7.06 -12.93 -5.81
CA THR A 91 -6.15 -13.84 -6.49
C THR A 91 -6.78 -14.60 -7.67
N ASN A 92 -8.06 -14.39 -7.91
CA ASN A 92 -8.78 -15.05 -9.00
C ASN A 92 -10.02 -14.23 -9.42
N GLY A 93 -10.63 -14.61 -10.55
CA GLY A 93 -11.79 -13.92 -11.11
C GLY A 93 -13.03 -13.89 -10.19
N LEU A 94 -13.20 -14.90 -9.32
CA LEU A 94 -14.35 -14.93 -8.39
C LEU A 94 -14.17 -13.89 -7.28
N SER A 95 -12.98 -13.81 -6.67
CA SER A 95 -12.70 -12.76 -5.67
C SER A 95 -12.74 -11.37 -6.29
N LEU A 96 -12.35 -11.22 -7.56
CA LEU A 96 -12.49 -9.97 -8.30
C LEU A 96 -13.96 -9.59 -8.52
N ALA A 97 -14.82 -10.56 -8.85
CA ALA A 97 -16.25 -10.33 -8.99
C ALA A 97 -16.88 -9.84 -7.68
N VAL A 98 -16.49 -10.43 -6.54
CA VAL A 98 -16.94 -9.96 -5.23
C VAL A 98 -16.50 -8.51 -4.97
N ALA A 99 -15.24 -8.15 -5.26
CA ALA A 99 -14.79 -6.76 -5.14
C ALA A 99 -15.63 -5.79 -6.02
N SER A 100 -15.98 -6.24 -7.23
CA SER A 100 -16.87 -5.48 -8.13
C SER A 100 -18.28 -5.31 -7.56
N GLU A 101 -18.84 -6.33 -6.88
CA GLU A 101 -20.14 -6.25 -6.22
C GLU A 101 -20.15 -5.24 -5.06
N PHE A 102 -19.02 -5.06 -4.37
CA PHE A 102 -18.83 -3.97 -3.39
C PHE A 102 -18.68 -2.58 -4.05
N GLY A 103 -18.71 -2.49 -5.36
CA GLY A 103 -18.56 -1.24 -6.09
C GLY A 103 -17.11 -0.78 -6.27
N ALA A 104 -16.16 -1.71 -6.25
CA ALA A 104 -14.76 -1.37 -6.49
C ALA A 104 -14.59 -0.72 -7.88
N ASN A 105 -13.93 0.44 -7.91
CA ASN A 105 -13.51 1.12 -9.12
C ASN A 105 -12.20 0.53 -9.66
N ARG A 106 -11.27 0.22 -8.74
CA ARG A 106 -9.97 -0.38 -9.05
C ARG A 106 -9.60 -1.42 -8.00
N VAL A 107 -8.91 -2.46 -8.45
CA VAL A 107 -8.31 -3.48 -7.59
C VAL A 107 -6.80 -3.52 -7.81
N TRP A 108 -6.06 -3.35 -6.74
CA TRP A 108 -4.61 -3.55 -6.70
C TRP A 108 -4.34 -5.01 -6.41
N LEU A 109 -3.82 -5.73 -7.40
CA LEU A 109 -3.59 -7.16 -7.31
C LEU A 109 -2.47 -7.48 -6.30
N SER A 110 -2.60 -8.63 -5.65
CA SER A 110 -1.58 -9.12 -4.71
C SER A 110 -0.21 -9.24 -5.39
N PRO A 111 0.87 -8.74 -4.78
CA PRO A 111 2.23 -8.89 -5.29
C PRO A 111 2.75 -10.34 -5.26
N GLU A 112 1.98 -11.28 -4.71
CA GLU A 112 2.28 -12.72 -4.72
C GLU A 112 1.85 -13.42 -6.01
N LEU A 113 1.09 -12.75 -6.87
CA LEU A 113 0.67 -13.32 -8.15
C LEU A 113 1.82 -13.38 -9.16
N THR A 114 1.86 -14.51 -9.89
CA THR A 114 2.70 -14.60 -11.08
C THR A 114 2.08 -13.85 -12.25
N LEU A 115 2.88 -13.51 -13.26
CA LEU A 115 2.39 -12.89 -14.49
C LEU A 115 1.24 -13.68 -15.12
N ARG A 116 1.34 -15.02 -15.19
CA ARG A 116 0.27 -15.90 -15.71
C ARG A 116 -1.03 -15.80 -14.91
N GLN A 117 -0.91 -15.66 -13.57
CA GLN A 117 -2.09 -15.48 -12.71
C GLN A 117 -2.69 -14.09 -12.93
N ILE A 118 -1.85 -13.05 -13.06
CA ILE A 118 -2.29 -11.68 -13.38
C ILE A 118 -3.04 -11.69 -14.72
N GLU A 119 -2.49 -12.29 -15.78
CA GLU A 119 -3.16 -12.45 -17.07
C GLU A 119 -4.52 -13.15 -16.95
N SER A 120 -4.57 -14.21 -16.12
CA SER A 120 -5.81 -14.97 -15.90
C SER A 120 -6.87 -14.17 -15.15
N VAL A 121 -6.47 -13.38 -14.14
CA VAL A 121 -7.39 -12.53 -13.36
C VAL A 121 -7.85 -11.33 -14.20
N ALA A 122 -6.96 -10.79 -15.02
CA ALA A 122 -7.25 -9.61 -15.85
C ALA A 122 -8.17 -9.94 -17.04
N LYS A 123 -8.28 -11.20 -17.42
CA LYS A 123 -9.17 -11.61 -18.48
C LYS A 123 -10.63 -11.30 -18.11
N ASP A 124 -11.27 -10.46 -18.92
CA ASP A 124 -12.65 -10.03 -18.70
C ASP A 124 -12.91 -9.35 -17.35
N ALA A 125 -11.88 -8.68 -16.79
CA ALA A 125 -12.00 -7.99 -15.52
C ALA A 125 -13.07 -6.87 -15.58
N PRO A 126 -14.03 -6.84 -14.63
CA PRO A 126 -15.11 -5.84 -14.64
C PRO A 126 -14.67 -4.49 -14.05
N VAL A 127 -13.46 -4.38 -13.51
CA VAL A 127 -12.91 -3.20 -12.83
C VAL A 127 -11.48 -2.93 -13.31
N GLU A 128 -10.98 -1.72 -13.07
CA GLU A 128 -9.57 -1.42 -13.33
C GLU A 128 -8.63 -2.25 -12.47
N LEU A 129 -7.50 -2.67 -13.04
CA LEU A 129 -6.49 -3.43 -12.32
C LEU A 129 -5.19 -2.67 -12.21
N GLY A 130 -4.58 -2.76 -11.03
CA GLY A 130 -3.29 -2.20 -10.71
C GLY A 130 -2.35 -3.21 -10.08
N VAL A 131 -1.04 -2.92 -10.15
CA VAL A 131 0.02 -3.72 -9.53
C VAL A 131 1.02 -2.83 -8.81
N LEU A 132 1.66 -3.35 -7.75
CA LEU A 132 2.86 -2.76 -7.17
C LEU A 132 4.01 -2.93 -8.17
N LEU A 133 4.50 -1.82 -8.72
CA LEU A 133 5.55 -1.82 -9.75
C LEU A 133 6.95 -1.70 -9.16
N ILE A 134 7.13 -0.74 -8.25
CA ILE A 134 8.42 -0.42 -7.60
C ILE A 134 8.18 -0.13 -6.13
N GLY A 135 9.05 -0.62 -5.25
CA GLY A 135 9.07 -0.28 -3.84
C GLY A 135 9.28 -1.47 -2.90
N ALA A 136 9.37 -1.19 -1.62
CA ALA A 136 9.54 -2.22 -0.61
C ALA A 136 8.19 -2.89 -0.32
N GLN A 137 8.06 -4.17 -0.66
CA GLN A 137 6.86 -4.94 -0.37
C GLN A 137 6.69 -5.11 1.15
N GLU A 138 5.54 -4.73 1.66
CA GLU A 138 5.15 -5.04 3.03
C GLU A 138 4.84 -6.54 3.16
N LEU A 139 5.53 -7.20 4.08
CA LEU A 139 5.44 -8.65 4.30
C LEU A 139 4.50 -9.00 5.44
N MET A 140 4.42 -8.13 6.45
CA MET A 140 3.66 -8.41 7.66
C MET A 140 3.27 -7.11 8.37
N VAL A 141 2.05 -7.10 8.88
CA VAL A 141 1.60 -6.14 9.90
C VAL A 141 1.33 -6.92 11.18
N THR A 142 1.82 -6.43 12.31
CA THR A 142 1.57 -7.04 13.62
C THR A 142 1.21 -5.99 14.67
N GLU A 143 0.25 -6.33 15.53
CA GLU A 143 -0.10 -5.53 16.70
C GLU A 143 1.03 -5.46 17.74
N HIS A 144 2.01 -6.37 17.66
CA HIS A 144 3.16 -6.34 18.53
C HIS A 144 4.15 -5.24 18.13
N CYS A 145 4.40 -4.31 19.03
CA CYS A 145 5.44 -3.30 18.85
C CYS A 145 6.83 -3.91 18.98
N MET A 146 7.54 -4.11 17.87
CA MET A 146 8.90 -4.69 17.88
C MET A 146 9.90 -3.79 18.61
N LEU A 147 9.62 -2.49 18.76
CA LEU A 147 10.49 -1.54 19.48
C LEU A 147 10.49 -1.77 21.00
N MET A 148 9.54 -2.57 21.53
CA MET A 148 9.54 -2.95 22.96
C MET A 148 10.77 -3.80 23.32
N SER A 149 11.40 -4.47 22.36
CA SER A 149 12.65 -5.21 22.59
C SER A 149 13.81 -4.30 23.05
N GLN A 150 13.70 -2.98 22.84
CA GLN A 150 14.74 -2.01 23.20
C GLN A 150 14.61 -1.49 24.64
N GLY A 151 13.74 -2.05 25.47
CA GLY A 151 13.56 -1.72 26.87
C GLY A 151 12.16 -1.27 27.24
N PRO A 152 11.96 -0.77 28.47
CA PRO A 152 10.65 -0.38 29.01
C PRO A 152 9.89 0.54 28.07
N CYS A 153 8.57 0.35 28.00
CA CYS A 153 7.66 1.10 27.15
C CYS A 153 6.55 1.72 28.01
N ASP A 154 6.24 2.99 27.75
CA ASP A 154 5.14 3.73 28.39
C ASP A 154 3.83 3.66 27.61
N GLU A 155 3.83 2.89 26.50
CA GLU A 155 2.70 2.70 25.60
C GLU A 155 2.17 3.97 24.91
N ASN A 156 2.89 5.09 25.02
CA ASN A 156 2.56 6.32 24.31
C ASN A 156 3.13 6.31 22.90
N CYS A 157 2.55 5.47 22.04
CA CYS A 157 3.07 5.20 20.71
C CYS A 157 3.08 6.42 19.80
N ALA A 158 2.10 7.31 19.92
CA ALA A 158 1.96 8.50 19.08
C ALA A 158 3.18 9.44 19.16
N VAL A 159 3.83 9.53 20.32
CA VAL A 159 4.99 10.40 20.57
C VAL A 159 6.28 9.63 20.86
N CYS A 160 6.28 8.32 20.69
CA CYS A 160 7.43 7.46 20.99
C CYS A 160 8.69 7.90 20.23
N PRO A 161 9.79 8.25 20.94
CA PRO A 161 11.01 8.71 20.28
C PRO A 161 11.72 7.63 19.48
N ARG A 162 11.53 6.34 19.83
CA ARG A 162 12.16 5.21 19.12
C ARG A 162 11.67 5.11 17.67
N ARG A 163 10.43 5.50 17.39
CA ARG A 163 9.85 5.49 16.02
C ARG A 163 10.55 6.45 15.05
N LYS A 164 11.33 7.42 15.56
CA LYS A 164 12.03 8.41 14.73
C LYS A 164 13.33 7.87 14.12
N SER A 165 13.81 6.74 14.61
CA SER A 165 15.01 6.09 14.09
C SER A 165 14.66 4.95 13.15
N PRO A 166 15.51 4.65 12.14
CA PRO A 166 15.33 3.45 11.32
C PRO A 166 15.56 2.19 12.16
N HIS A 167 14.75 1.17 11.91
CA HIS A 167 14.84 -0.13 12.55
C HIS A 167 14.76 -1.23 11.50
N ALA A 168 15.43 -2.35 11.75
CA ALA A 168 15.35 -3.52 10.92
C ALA A 168 15.43 -4.81 11.76
N LEU A 169 14.86 -5.89 11.26
CA LEU A 169 15.12 -7.24 11.71
C LEU A 169 16.23 -7.83 10.84
N LEU A 170 17.25 -8.39 11.49
CA LEU A 170 18.34 -9.09 10.82
C LEU A 170 18.05 -10.59 10.81
N ASP A 171 18.01 -11.21 9.63
CA ASP A 171 17.90 -12.66 9.52
C ASP A 171 19.26 -13.38 9.67
N ARG A 172 19.22 -14.72 9.68
CA ARG A 172 20.43 -15.55 9.82
C ARG A 172 21.38 -15.46 8.63
N LYS A 173 20.93 -14.92 7.50
CA LYS A 173 21.72 -14.75 6.27
C LYS A 173 22.27 -13.33 6.12
N GLY A 174 21.95 -12.45 7.07
CA GLY A 174 22.39 -11.05 7.07
C GLY A 174 21.48 -10.11 6.26
N TYR A 175 20.28 -10.53 5.89
CA TYR A 175 19.31 -9.61 5.30
C TYR A 175 18.67 -8.74 6.37
N GLU A 176 18.63 -7.44 6.11
CA GLU A 176 17.99 -6.45 6.96
C GLU A 176 16.57 -6.16 6.45
N PHE A 177 15.56 -6.58 7.21
CA PHE A 177 14.15 -6.34 6.91
C PHE A 177 13.71 -5.06 7.62
N PRO A 178 13.43 -3.97 6.90
CA PRO A 178 13.01 -2.71 7.52
C PRO A 178 11.74 -2.87 8.34
N VAL A 179 11.71 -2.21 9.51
CA VAL A 179 10.57 -2.18 10.41
C VAL A 179 10.12 -0.74 10.60
N VAL A 180 8.86 -0.46 10.30
CA VAL A 180 8.22 0.83 10.59
C VAL A 180 7.13 0.58 11.63
N THR A 181 7.19 1.29 12.75
CA THR A 181 6.13 1.24 13.77
C THR A 181 5.23 2.46 13.63
N ASP A 182 3.93 2.25 13.52
CA ASP A 182 2.94 3.30 13.36
C ASP A 182 2.59 4.00 14.70
N ALA A 183 1.72 5.02 14.64
CA ALA A 183 1.31 5.79 15.82
C ALA A 183 0.49 4.97 16.83
N MET A 184 -0.06 3.83 16.43
CA MET A 184 -0.79 2.89 17.28
C MET A 184 0.12 1.84 17.92
N GLY A 185 1.40 1.80 17.54
CA GLY A 185 2.37 0.82 18.03
C GLY A 185 2.40 -0.48 17.25
N ARG A 186 1.69 -0.57 16.13
CA ARG A 186 1.78 -1.72 15.22
C ARG A 186 3.09 -1.67 14.45
N SER A 187 3.69 -2.81 14.22
CA SER A 187 4.92 -2.90 13.45
C SER A 187 4.63 -3.46 12.05
N HIS A 188 5.15 -2.76 11.05
CA HIS A 188 5.11 -3.09 9.64
C HIS A 188 6.49 -3.57 9.22
N LEU A 189 6.57 -4.81 8.75
CA LEU A 189 7.80 -5.43 8.28
C LEU A 189 7.84 -5.40 6.75
N TYR A 190 8.92 -4.90 6.21
CA TYR A 190 9.13 -4.80 4.76
C TYR A 190 10.20 -5.77 4.27
N ASN A 191 10.12 -6.12 2.98
CA ASN A 191 11.14 -6.96 2.37
C ASN A 191 12.51 -6.24 2.37
N ALA A 192 13.56 -7.02 2.63
CA ALA A 192 14.93 -6.53 2.64
C ALA A 192 15.42 -6.08 1.25
N VAL A 193 14.79 -6.59 0.19
CA VAL A 193 15.14 -6.29 -1.20
C VAL A 193 13.96 -5.59 -1.86
N GLU A 194 14.21 -4.43 -2.42
CA GLU A 194 13.19 -3.64 -3.12
C GLU A 194 12.68 -4.39 -4.36
N THR A 195 11.36 -4.37 -4.54
CA THR A 195 10.70 -4.89 -5.74
C THR A 195 10.82 -3.91 -6.88
N ASP A 196 11.21 -4.39 -8.07
CA ASP A 196 11.18 -3.66 -9.33
C ASP A 196 10.74 -4.60 -10.45
N ILE A 197 9.46 -4.51 -10.81
CA ILE A 197 8.88 -5.24 -11.94
C ILE A 197 8.64 -4.33 -13.16
N ALA A 198 9.21 -3.12 -13.18
CA ALA A 198 9.12 -2.21 -14.33
C ALA A 198 9.63 -2.81 -15.65
N PRO A 199 10.62 -3.74 -15.67
CA PRO A 199 10.95 -4.47 -16.90
C PRO A 199 9.82 -5.31 -17.50
N ALA A 200 8.83 -5.72 -16.70
CA ALA A 200 7.66 -6.45 -17.17
C ALA A 200 6.53 -5.57 -17.74
N MET A 201 6.75 -4.26 -17.83
CA MET A 201 5.73 -3.30 -18.28
C MET A 201 5.04 -3.68 -19.59
N PRO A 202 5.74 -4.16 -20.66
CA PRO A 202 5.07 -4.61 -21.88
C PRO A 202 4.07 -5.74 -21.64
N ASP A 203 4.45 -6.74 -20.82
CA ASP A 203 3.61 -7.89 -20.51
C ASP A 203 2.40 -7.47 -19.64
N LEU A 204 2.63 -6.57 -18.68
CA LEU A 204 1.56 -6.02 -17.83
C LEU A 204 0.54 -5.21 -18.63
N LEU A 205 1.01 -4.39 -19.59
CA LEU A 205 0.13 -3.67 -20.52
C LEU A 205 -0.67 -4.64 -21.39
N ALA A 206 -0.01 -5.67 -21.94
CA ALA A 206 -0.66 -6.69 -22.76
C ALA A 206 -1.71 -7.48 -21.95
N ALA A 207 -1.47 -7.69 -20.66
CA ALA A 207 -2.44 -8.30 -19.73
C ALA A 207 -3.62 -7.37 -19.38
N GLY A 208 -3.61 -6.10 -19.76
CA GLY A 208 -4.68 -5.14 -19.46
C GLY A 208 -4.52 -4.41 -18.13
N ILE A 209 -3.35 -4.45 -17.52
CA ILE A 209 -3.08 -3.66 -16.31
C ILE A 209 -3.00 -2.18 -16.68
N SER A 210 -3.81 -1.36 -16.00
CA SER A 210 -3.97 0.08 -16.29
C SER A 210 -3.35 0.99 -15.24
N SER A 211 -3.00 0.45 -14.07
CA SER A 211 -2.52 1.24 -12.93
C SER A 211 -1.25 0.65 -12.33
N TYR A 212 -0.30 1.53 -11.97
CA TYR A 212 1.02 1.14 -11.49
C TYR A 212 1.35 1.91 -10.22
N MET A 213 1.67 1.20 -9.13
CA MET A 213 1.98 1.78 -7.83
C MET A 213 3.48 1.84 -7.60
N VAL A 214 3.96 2.98 -7.14
CA VAL A 214 5.28 3.13 -6.53
C VAL A 214 5.08 3.26 -5.03
N ASP A 215 5.49 2.26 -4.25
CA ASP A 215 5.47 2.33 -2.79
C ASP A 215 6.74 3.04 -2.29
N ALA A 216 6.59 4.31 -1.98
CA ALA A 216 7.66 5.17 -1.49
C ALA A 216 7.76 5.19 0.04
N THR A 217 7.14 4.22 0.74
CA THR A 217 7.07 4.20 2.22
C THR A 217 8.44 4.27 2.88
N LEU A 218 9.44 3.64 2.30
CA LEU A 218 10.81 3.61 2.81
C LEU A 218 11.76 4.56 2.07
N MET A 219 11.28 5.28 1.07
CA MET A 219 12.08 6.16 0.20
C MET A 219 12.12 7.59 0.73
N ASN A 220 13.24 8.26 0.55
CA ASN A 220 13.33 9.70 0.66
C ASN A 220 12.78 10.39 -0.62
N ALA A 221 12.77 11.72 -0.65
CA ALA A 221 12.21 12.48 -1.76
C ALA A 221 12.94 12.25 -3.10
N GLU A 222 14.28 12.11 -3.07
CA GLU A 222 15.10 11.88 -4.27
C GLU A 222 14.88 10.45 -4.80
N GLU A 223 14.90 9.46 -3.93
CA GLU A 223 14.58 8.07 -4.26
C GLU A 223 13.16 7.93 -4.82
N THR A 224 12.19 8.60 -4.22
CA THR A 224 10.81 8.64 -4.73
C THR A 224 10.74 9.23 -6.13
N ALA A 225 11.39 10.37 -6.37
CA ALA A 225 11.42 11.01 -7.69
C ALA A 225 12.09 10.10 -8.74
N HIS A 226 13.16 9.40 -8.37
CA HIS A 226 13.84 8.44 -9.23
C HIS A 226 12.94 7.25 -9.57
N ALA A 227 12.28 6.64 -8.57
CA ALA A 227 11.38 5.50 -8.76
C ALA A 227 10.17 5.87 -9.65
N VAL A 228 9.55 7.04 -9.42
CA VAL A 228 8.46 7.54 -10.25
C VAL A 228 8.93 7.82 -11.67
N GLY A 229 10.09 8.47 -11.83
CA GLY A 229 10.68 8.72 -13.15
C GLY A 229 11.00 7.42 -13.90
N ARG A 230 11.42 6.37 -13.19
CA ARG A 230 11.64 5.04 -13.75
C ARG A 230 10.34 4.39 -14.20
N ALA A 231 9.28 4.43 -13.38
CA ALA A 231 7.97 3.91 -13.74
C ALA A 231 7.39 4.59 -14.99
N ILE A 232 7.47 5.92 -15.05
CA ILE A 232 7.02 6.70 -16.22
C ILE A 232 7.81 6.31 -17.47
N ARG A 233 9.14 6.16 -17.35
CA ARG A 233 10.00 5.74 -18.45
C ARG A 233 9.65 4.35 -18.95
N ALA A 234 9.43 3.39 -18.04
CA ALA A 234 9.00 2.03 -18.39
C ALA A 234 7.71 2.05 -19.20
N LEU A 235 6.72 2.82 -18.73
CA LEU A 235 5.44 2.96 -19.40
C LEU A 235 5.59 3.55 -20.80
N HIS A 236 6.35 4.65 -20.97
CA HIS A 236 6.58 5.28 -22.25
C HIS A 236 7.29 4.36 -23.23
N VAL A 237 8.34 3.66 -22.80
CA VAL A 237 9.08 2.72 -23.67
C VAL A 237 8.20 1.55 -24.10
N ALA A 238 7.42 1.01 -23.16
CA ALA A 238 6.50 -0.09 -23.47
C ALA A 238 5.39 0.33 -24.45
N GLN A 239 4.81 1.51 -24.25
CA GLN A 239 3.72 2.03 -25.10
C GLN A 239 4.18 2.43 -26.51
N ASN A 240 5.35 3.05 -26.66
CA ASN A 240 5.82 3.56 -27.93
C ASN A 240 6.59 2.54 -28.74
N ASP A 241 7.41 1.73 -28.09
CA ASP A 241 8.38 0.84 -28.74
C ASP A 241 8.07 -0.65 -28.51
N GLY A 242 7.13 -0.97 -27.62
CA GLY A 242 6.85 -2.34 -27.21
C GLY A 242 7.98 -3.01 -26.43
N ASN A 243 8.99 -2.24 -26.01
CA ASN A 243 10.20 -2.75 -25.39
C ASN A 243 10.16 -2.67 -23.86
N ALA A 244 10.92 -3.55 -23.23
CA ALA A 244 11.19 -3.52 -21.79
C ALA A 244 12.38 -2.61 -21.47
N ILE A 245 12.35 -1.95 -20.31
CA ILE A 245 13.55 -1.29 -19.77
C ILE A 245 14.44 -2.29 -19.03
N ALA A 246 15.73 -1.96 -18.87
CA ALA A 246 16.66 -2.81 -18.16
C ALA A 246 16.30 -2.97 -16.68
N LYS A 247 16.57 -4.17 -16.13
CA LYS A 247 16.43 -4.44 -14.69
C LYS A 247 17.45 -3.62 -13.90
N MET A 248 17.03 -3.09 -12.73
CA MET A 248 17.95 -2.46 -11.81
C MET A 248 18.74 -3.50 -11.01
N PRO A 249 20.03 -3.27 -10.74
CA PRO A 249 20.80 -4.13 -9.85
C PRO A 249 20.22 -4.08 -8.43
N ASN A 250 20.42 -5.15 -7.69
CA ASN A 250 19.98 -5.30 -6.29
C ASN A 250 18.47 -5.14 -6.06
N THR A 251 17.64 -5.42 -7.08
CA THR A 251 16.19 -5.46 -6.98
C THR A 251 15.66 -6.87 -7.22
N THR A 252 14.44 -7.14 -6.75
CA THR A 252 13.74 -8.40 -6.99
C THR A 252 12.53 -8.20 -7.88
N SER A 253 12.18 -9.22 -8.66
CA SER A 253 10.89 -9.29 -9.36
C SER A 253 9.78 -9.90 -8.47
N GLY A 254 10.03 -10.10 -7.18
CA GLY A 254 9.09 -10.76 -6.29
C GLY A 254 8.67 -12.14 -6.78
N HIS A 255 7.38 -12.38 -6.77
CA HIS A 255 6.77 -13.64 -7.19
C HIS A 255 6.39 -13.68 -8.68
N LEU A 256 6.60 -12.60 -9.44
CA LEU A 256 6.08 -12.42 -10.80
C LEU A 256 6.40 -13.60 -11.75
N TYR A 257 7.58 -14.22 -11.60
CA TYR A 257 8.01 -15.32 -12.47
C TYR A 257 8.11 -16.68 -11.77
N ARG A 258 7.95 -16.76 -10.45
CA ARG A 258 8.14 -18.02 -9.70
C ARG A 258 6.91 -18.48 -8.94
N GLY A 259 6.02 -17.56 -8.59
CA GLY A 259 4.90 -17.86 -7.70
C GLY A 259 5.33 -18.09 -6.24
N VAL A 260 4.32 -18.27 -5.39
CA VAL A 260 4.49 -18.73 -4.01
C VAL A 260 4.41 -20.25 -4.04
N SER A 261 5.46 -20.93 -3.57
CA SER A 261 5.55 -22.41 -3.50
C SER A 261 5.35 -22.88 -2.08
#